data_fa6e25411aca390d6d95b2fa79244376
#
_entry.id   fa6e25411aca390d6d95b2fa79244376
#
_cell.length_a   1.000
_cell.length_b   1.000
_cell.length_c   1.000
_cell.angle_alpha   90.00
_cell.angle_beta   90.00
_cell.angle_gamma   90.00
#
_symmetry.space_group_name_H-M   'P 1'
#
loop_
_entity.id
_entity.type
_entity.pdbx_description
1 polymer ?
#
loop_
_entity_poly.entity_id
_entity_poly.type
_entity_poly.pdbx_seq_one_letter_code
_entity_poly.pdbx_strand_id
1 'polypeptide(L)'
;MTCGVWCASCVRKLRAQGTTIILTTHYIEEAEDMADRIGVISKGELIVVEDKEVLMRKLGKKQLTLILRQPMTSIPAGLSAWSLALSDDGHALIYSFDTEAEETGIAALLRTLDEYGIEFKDLRSRESSLEDIFVSLVHQPKGELE
;
A
#
# COMPACT_ATOMS: atom_id res chain seq x y z
N MET A 1 -16.15 -4.19 22.80
CA MET A 1 -15.10 -4.51 23.78
C MET A 1 -14.12 -3.36 23.90
N THR A 2 -14.02 -2.77 25.05
CA THR A 2 -13.20 -1.58 25.31
C THR A 2 -11.73 -1.89 25.66
N CYS A 3 -11.31 -3.15 25.63
CA CYS A 3 -9.95 -3.58 25.97
C CYS A 3 -8.86 -3.01 25.02
N GLY A 4 -9.15 -2.91 23.75
CA GLY A 4 -8.17 -2.43 22.75
C GLY A 4 -7.76 -0.98 22.95
N VAL A 5 -8.70 -0.11 23.25
CA VAL A 5 -8.43 1.33 23.45
C VAL A 5 -7.66 1.56 24.76
N TRP A 6 -7.97 0.79 25.79
CA TRP A 6 -7.30 0.90 27.08
C TRP A 6 -5.86 0.42 27.02
N CYS A 7 -5.60 -0.69 26.34
CA CYS A 7 -4.26 -1.20 26.10
C CYS A 7 -3.39 -0.23 25.30
N ALA A 8 -3.92 0.38 24.26
CA ALA A 8 -3.20 1.35 23.44
C ALA A 8 -2.71 2.56 24.26
N SER A 9 -3.54 3.09 25.14
CA SER A 9 -3.18 4.21 26.01
C SER A 9 -2.07 3.83 27.01
N CYS A 10 -2.13 2.64 27.60
CA CYS A 10 -1.09 2.13 28.50
C CYS A 10 0.23 1.92 27.78
N VAL A 11 0.19 1.34 26.61
CA VAL A 11 1.36 1.09 25.76
C VAL A 11 2.07 2.40 25.39
N ARG A 12 1.31 3.42 25.00
CA ARG A 12 1.87 4.74 24.65
C ARG A 12 2.56 5.40 25.86
N LYS A 13 1.99 5.29 27.05
CA LYS A 13 2.59 5.81 28.28
C LYS A 13 3.90 5.11 28.64
N LEU A 14 3.91 3.79 28.59
CA LEU A 14 5.10 2.99 28.87
C LEU A 14 6.21 3.26 27.85
N ARG A 15 5.86 3.40 26.59
CA ARG A 15 6.79 3.75 25.53
C ARG A 15 7.42 5.13 25.75
N ALA A 16 6.62 6.12 26.15
CA ALA A 16 7.09 7.46 26.46
C ALA A 16 8.10 7.47 27.63
N GLN A 17 8.03 6.48 28.52
CA GLN A 17 8.96 6.30 29.64
C GLN A 17 10.25 5.55 29.25
N GLY A 18 10.41 5.17 27.98
CA GLY A 18 11.59 4.45 27.49
C GLY A 18 11.50 2.93 27.61
N THR A 19 10.33 2.39 27.90
CA THR A 19 10.12 0.94 28.01
C THR A 19 10.05 0.30 26.62
N THR A 20 10.78 -0.78 26.42
CA THR A 20 10.69 -1.61 25.21
C THR A 20 9.48 -2.54 25.35
N ILE A 21 8.60 -2.50 24.36
CA ILE A 21 7.34 -3.26 24.39
C ILE A 21 7.30 -4.15 23.15
N ILE A 22 6.99 -5.42 23.36
CA ILE A 22 6.71 -6.37 22.27
C ILE A 22 5.21 -6.63 22.27
N LEU A 23 4.55 -6.24 21.18
CA LEU A 23 3.13 -6.44 20.96
C LEU A 23 2.92 -7.48 19.88
N THR A 24 2.17 -8.52 20.17
CA THR A 24 1.74 -9.50 19.18
C THR A 24 0.27 -9.29 18.90
N THR A 25 -0.06 -9.03 17.65
CA THR A 25 -1.42 -8.78 17.23
C THR A 25 -1.65 -9.31 15.81
N HIS A 26 -2.88 -9.63 15.51
CA HIS A 26 -3.33 -9.90 14.14
C HIS A 26 -4.12 -8.71 13.56
N TYR A 27 -4.28 -7.65 14.34
CA TYR A 27 -4.88 -6.40 13.90
C TYR A 27 -3.79 -5.47 13.35
N ILE A 28 -3.67 -5.42 12.05
CA ILE A 28 -2.58 -4.71 11.35
C ILE A 28 -2.63 -3.21 11.62
N GLU A 29 -3.83 -2.64 11.74
CA GLU A 29 -4.03 -1.22 12.08
C GLU A 29 -3.41 -0.85 13.43
N GLU A 30 -3.52 -1.72 14.44
CA GLU A 30 -2.87 -1.50 15.75
C GLU A 30 -1.35 -1.47 15.63
N ALA A 31 -0.78 -2.38 14.84
CA ALA A 31 0.66 -2.41 14.59
C ALA A 31 1.11 -1.15 13.85
N GLU A 32 0.35 -0.69 12.86
CA GLU A 32 0.64 0.53 12.12
C GLU A 32 0.65 1.77 13.00
N ASP A 33 -0.30 1.87 13.94
CA ASP A 33 -0.42 3.02 14.84
C ASP A 33 0.63 3.05 15.96
N MET A 34 1.03 1.90 16.48
CA MET A 34 1.80 1.82 17.71
C MET A 34 3.24 1.38 17.54
N ALA A 35 3.57 0.65 16.50
CA ALA A 35 4.88 0.05 16.35
C ALA A 35 5.92 0.99 15.74
N ASP A 36 7.14 0.93 16.25
CA ASP A 36 8.32 1.53 15.62
C ASP A 36 8.97 0.54 14.66
N ARG A 37 9.01 -0.73 15.09
CA ARG A 37 9.53 -1.85 14.29
C ARG A 37 8.45 -2.91 14.15
N ILE A 38 8.45 -3.58 13.03
CA ILE A 38 7.46 -4.59 12.70
C ILE A 38 8.15 -5.89 12.30
N GLY A 39 7.72 -6.97 12.92
CA GLY A 39 8.04 -8.33 12.52
C GLY A 39 6.80 -9.00 11.94
N VAL A 40 6.92 -9.60 10.78
CA VAL A 40 5.83 -10.36 10.14
C VAL A 40 6.12 -11.84 10.26
N ILE A 41 5.19 -12.56 10.87
CA ILE A 41 5.25 -14.02 11.03
C ILE A 41 4.16 -14.65 10.17
N SER A 42 4.52 -15.63 9.38
CA SER A 42 3.58 -16.42 8.59
C SER A 42 4.02 -17.88 8.58
N LYS A 43 3.06 -18.78 8.79
CA LYS A 43 3.30 -20.24 8.81
C LYS A 43 4.44 -20.66 9.77
N GLY A 44 4.53 -20.01 10.92
CA GLY A 44 5.55 -20.30 11.92
C GLY A 44 6.94 -19.75 11.62
N GLU A 45 7.09 -18.95 10.58
CA GLU A 45 8.36 -18.35 10.20
C GLU A 45 8.32 -16.82 10.26
N LEU A 46 9.41 -16.25 10.72
CA LEU A 46 9.61 -14.80 10.70
C LEU A 46 10.05 -14.40 9.28
N ILE A 47 9.16 -13.72 8.56
CA ILE A 47 9.38 -13.34 7.16
C ILE A 47 10.26 -12.09 7.06
N VAL A 48 9.96 -11.08 7.86
CA VAL A 48 10.67 -9.81 7.84
C VAL A 48 10.64 -9.16 9.22
N VAL A 49 11.72 -8.47 9.57
CA VAL A 49 11.80 -7.55 10.72
C VAL A 49 12.45 -6.27 10.21
N GLU A 50 11.74 -5.18 10.29
CA GLU A 50 12.24 -3.89 9.80
C GLU A 50 11.57 -2.73 10.57
N ASP A 51 12.19 -1.56 10.52
CA ASP A 51 11.54 -0.34 10.98
C ASP A 51 10.30 -0.08 10.14
N LYS A 52 9.22 0.34 10.78
CA LYS A 52 7.95 0.59 10.10
C LYS A 52 8.10 1.54 8.90
N GLU A 53 8.78 2.66 9.09
CA GLU A 53 8.98 3.65 8.04
C GLU A 53 9.79 3.08 6.86
N VAL A 54 10.83 2.28 7.17
CA VAL A 54 11.64 1.62 6.15
C VAL A 54 10.83 0.58 5.39
N LEU A 55 10.01 -0.20 6.10
CA LEU A 55 9.14 -1.21 5.50
C LEU A 55 8.11 -0.55 4.57
N MET A 56 7.46 0.51 5.04
CA MET A 56 6.49 1.27 4.25
C MET A 56 7.13 1.90 3.00
N ARG A 57 8.34 2.39 3.11
CA ARG A 57 9.07 2.99 1.99
C ARG A 57 9.52 1.96 0.96
N LYS A 58 10.08 0.82 1.40
CA LYS A 58 10.58 -0.23 0.50
C LYS A 58 9.47 -1.01 -0.21
N LEU A 59 8.40 -1.32 0.51
CA LEU A 59 7.34 -2.21 0.03
C LEU A 59 6.02 -1.48 -0.27
N GLY A 60 5.89 -0.26 0.22
CA GLY A 60 4.73 0.58 -0.05
C GLY A 60 4.70 1.04 -1.50
N LYS A 61 3.50 1.10 -2.04
CA LYS A 61 3.26 1.65 -3.37
C LYS A 61 2.24 2.76 -3.28
N LYS A 62 2.38 3.73 -4.15
CA LYS A 62 1.35 4.74 -4.35
C LYS A 62 0.47 4.31 -5.50
N GLN A 63 -0.81 4.55 -5.35
CA GLN A 63 -1.79 4.29 -6.37
C GLN A 63 -2.53 5.56 -6.74
N LEU A 64 -2.64 5.78 -8.03
CA LEU A 64 -3.45 6.84 -8.60
C LEU A 64 -4.68 6.19 -9.24
N THR A 65 -5.85 6.51 -8.73
CA THR A 65 -7.12 6.01 -9.25
C THR A 65 -7.79 7.10 -10.07
N LEU A 66 -7.99 6.81 -11.34
CA LEU A 66 -8.68 7.70 -12.29
C LEU A 66 -10.11 7.18 -12.46
N ILE A 67 -11.08 7.97 -12.03
CA ILE A 67 -12.50 7.63 -12.23
C ILE A 67 -12.90 8.08 -13.64
N LEU A 68 -13.19 7.12 -14.49
CA LEU A 68 -13.47 7.36 -15.90
C LEU A 68 -14.89 7.93 -16.12
N ARG A 69 -15.04 8.76 -17.14
CA ARG A 69 -16.36 9.26 -17.57
C ARG A 69 -17.17 8.18 -18.26
N GLN A 70 -16.49 7.32 -19.02
CA GLN A 70 -17.10 6.21 -19.73
C GLN A 70 -16.40 4.91 -19.32
N PRO A 71 -17.14 3.81 -19.09
CA PRO A 71 -16.53 2.55 -18.73
C PRO A 71 -15.69 1.99 -19.89
N MET A 72 -14.61 1.33 -19.54
CA MET A 72 -13.73 0.63 -20.47
C MET A 72 -13.87 -0.88 -20.29
N THR A 73 -13.75 -1.62 -21.36
CA THR A 73 -13.76 -3.09 -21.33
C THR A 73 -12.34 -3.68 -21.26
N SER A 74 -11.36 -2.93 -21.74
CA SER A 74 -9.95 -3.37 -21.74
C SER A 74 -9.02 -2.15 -21.81
N ILE A 75 -7.78 -2.34 -21.35
CA ILE A 75 -6.74 -1.32 -21.43
C ILE A 75 -6.09 -1.41 -22.81
N PRO A 76 -5.98 -0.27 -23.55
CA PRO A 76 -5.30 -0.25 -24.85
C PRO A 76 -3.85 -0.74 -24.76
N ALA A 77 -3.41 -1.46 -25.79
CA ALA A 77 -2.06 -2.01 -25.86
C ALA A 77 -0.95 -0.94 -25.76
N GLY A 78 -1.19 0.26 -26.24
CA GLY A 78 -0.27 1.39 -26.11
C GLY A 78 -0.04 1.89 -24.70
N LEU A 79 -0.88 1.48 -23.75
CA LEU A 79 -0.75 1.78 -22.32
C LEU A 79 -0.08 0.64 -21.53
N SER A 80 0.35 -0.42 -22.19
CA SER A 80 0.96 -1.59 -21.54
C SER A 80 2.31 -1.30 -20.86
N ALA A 81 2.98 -0.22 -21.25
CA ALA A 81 4.21 0.25 -20.59
C ALA A 81 3.98 0.77 -19.17
N TRP A 82 2.75 1.05 -18.82
CA TRP A 82 2.34 1.55 -17.51
C TRP A 82 1.77 0.42 -16.66
N SER A 83 2.03 0.46 -15.36
CA SER A 83 1.44 -0.49 -14.40
C SER A 83 -0.02 -0.15 -14.13
N LEU A 84 -0.87 -0.35 -15.13
CA LEU A 84 -2.28 -0.02 -15.09
C LEU A 84 -3.14 -1.24 -14.84
N ALA A 85 -4.17 -1.07 -14.02
CA ALA A 85 -5.21 -2.07 -13.80
C ALA A 85 -6.58 -1.41 -14.02
N LEU A 86 -7.51 -2.16 -14.60
CA LEU A 86 -8.88 -1.70 -14.77
C LEU A 86 -9.74 -2.32 -13.67
N SER A 87 -10.63 -1.52 -13.07
CA SER A 87 -11.57 -2.04 -12.09
C SER A 87 -12.56 -3.03 -12.72
N ASP A 88 -13.17 -3.89 -11.90
CA ASP A 88 -14.10 -4.93 -12.36
C ASP A 88 -15.30 -4.36 -13.10
N ASP A 89 -15.75 -3.17 -12.72
CA ASP A 89 -16.86 -2.45 -13.36
C ASP A 89 -16.44 -1.61 -14.58
N GLY A 90 -15.13 -1.52 -14.85
CA GLY A 90 -14.59 -0.74 -15.94
C GLY A 90 -14.61 0.79 -15.76
N HIS A 91 -15.04 1.28 -14.61
CA HIS A 91 -15.17 2.72 -14.35
C HIS A 91 -13.94 3.38 -13.72
N ALA A 92 -12.95 2.60 -13.29
CA ALA A 92 -11.76 3.14 -12.70
C ALA A 92 -10.50 2.52 -13.31
N LEU A 93 -9.52 3.36 -13.55
CA LEU A 93 -8.20 2.97 -14.01
C LEU A 93 -7.21 3.23 -12.85
N ILE A 94 -6.47 2.21 -12.44
CA ILE A 94 -5.58 2.26 -11.30
C ILE A 94 -4.14 2.18 -11.78
N TYR A 95 -3.37 3.21 -11.49
CA TYR A 95 -1.94 3.27 -11.77
C TYR A 95 -1.14 3.08 -10.48
N SER A 96 -0.29 2.07 -10.44
CA SER A 96 0.59 1.80 -9.29
C SER A 96 2.02 2.20 -9.60
N PHE A 97 2.65 2.93 -8.70
CA PHE A 97 4.03 3.37 -8.83
C PHE A 97 4.77 3.34 -7.49
N ASP A 98 6.09 3.25 -7.53
CA ASP A 98 6.92 3.19 -6.33
C ASP A 98 7.02 4.57 -5.67
N THR A 99 7.01 4.58 -4.33
CA THR A 99 7.10 5.80 -3.54
C THR A 99 8.45 6.50 -3.68
N GLU A 100 9.51 5.76 -4.01
CA GLU A 100 10.88 6.27 -4.15
C GLU A 100 11.24 6.67 -5.57
N ALA A 101 10.35 6.48 -6.55
CA ALA A 101 10.62 6.88 -7.93
C ALA A 101 10.79 8.41 -8.01
N GLU A 102 11.93 8.87 -8.51
CA GLU A 102 12.19 10.30 -8.74
C GLU A 102 11.19 10.89 -9.72
N GLU A 103 10.78 10.09 -10.71
CA GLU A 103 9.74 10.44 -11.66
C GLU A 103 8.57 9.46 -11.53
N THR A 104 7.45 9.94 -11.06
CA THR A 104 6.23 9.12 -10.94
C THR A 104 5.59 8.79 -12.29
N GLY A 105 5.97 9.49 -13.34
CA GLY A 105 5.39 9.32 -14.68
C GLY A 105 3.93 9.75 -14.80
N ILE A 106 3.33 10.31 -13.77
CA ILE A 106 1.91 10.71 -13.76
C ILE A 106 1.59 11.69 -14.89
N ALA A 107 2.43 12.71 -15.08
CA ALA A 107 2.20 13.71 -16.11
C ALA A 107 2.24 13.10 -17.51
N ALA A 108 3.18 12.20 -17.75
CA ALA A 108 3.27 11.48 -19.04
C ALA A 108 2.07 10.54 -19.24
N LEU A 109 1.63 9.86 -18.18
CA LEU A 109 0.44 9.01 -18.22
C LEU A 109 -0.82 9.81 -18.57
N LEU A 110 -1.02 10.96 -17.91
CA LEU A 110 -2.20 11.81 -18.18
C LEU A 110 -2.22 12.34 -19.61
N ARG A 111 -1.07 12.72 -20.16
CA ARG A 111 -0.95 13.11 -21.56
C ARG A 111 -1.29 11.96 -22.51
N THR A 112 -0.78 10.77 -22.23
CA THR A 112 -1.04 9.59 -23.05
C THR A 112 -2.51 9.22 -23.03
N LEU A 113 -3.17 9.31 -21.87
CA LEU A 113 -4.62 9.09 -21.76
C LEU A 113 -5.42 10.08 -22.60
N ASP A 114 -5.01 11.35 -22.58
CA ASP A 114 -5.64 12.40 -23.41
C ASP A 114 -5.48 12.10 -24.90
N GLU A 115 -4.30 11.65 -25.34
CA GLU A 115 -4.03 11.24 -26.72
C GLU A 115 -4.93 10.06 -27.16
N TYR A 116 -5.26 9.16 -26.25
CA TYR A 116 -6.18 8.04 -26.52
C TYR A 116 -7.66 8.42 -26.39
N GLY A 117 -7.96 9.69 -26.04
CA GLY A 117 -9.33 10.15 -25.87
C GLY A 117 -9.99 9.59 -24.61
N ILE A 118 -9.22 9.14 -23.63
CA ILE A 118 -9.72 8.61 -22.36
C ILE A 118 -9.94 9.77 -21.40
N GLU A 119 -11.20 10.08 -21.11
CA GLU A 119 -11.57 11.13 -20.19
C GLU A 119 -11.86 10.57 -18.80
N PHE A 120 -11.41 11.26 -17.76
CA PHE A 120 -11.71 10.95 -16.37
C PHE A 120 -12.41 12.14 -15.72
N LYS A 121 -13.27 11.85 -14.74
CA LYS A 121 -14.05 12.86 -14.01
C LYS A 121 -13.50 13.16 -12.62
N ASP A 122 -12.69 12.28 -12.06
CA ASP A 122 -12.11 12.42 -10.73
C ASP A 122 -10.79 11.68 -10.67
N LEU A 123 -9.92 12.11 -9.77
CA LEU A 123 -8.60 11.55 -9.57
C LEU A 123 -8.33 11.45 -8.08
N ARG A 124 -7.96 10.27 -7.63
CA ARG A 124 -7.64 9.99 -6.22
C ARG A 124 -6.28 9.37 -6.08
N SER A 125 -5.53 9.83 -5.10
CA SER A 125 -4.24 9.26 -4.74
C SER A 125 -4.37 8.49 -3.42
N ARG A 126 -3.79 7.30 -3.36
CA ARG A 126 -3.76 6.46 -2.17
C ARG A 126 -2.35 5.90 -1.99
N GLU A 127 -1.90 5.84 -0.74
CA GLU A 127 -0.69 5.11 -0.36
C GLU A 127 -1.07 3.73 0.16
N SER A 128 -0.22 2.75 -0.06
CA SER A 128 -0.40 1.41 0.51
C SER A 128 -0.40 1.47 2.03
N SER A 129 -1.34 0.77 2.63
CA SER A 129 -1.35 0.53 4.07
C SER A 129 -0.41 -0.62 4.45
N LEU A 130 -0.12 -0.75 5.72
CA LEU A 130 0.62 -1.91 6.23
C LEU A 130 -0.11 -3.23 5.92
N GLU A 131 -1.43 -3.21 5.89
CA GLU A 131 -2.25 -4.35 5.49
C GLU A 131 -1.97 -4.79 4.04
N ASP A 132 -1.91 -3.85 3.11
CA ASP A 132 -1.58 -4.13 1.71
C ASP A 132 -0.19 -4.77 1.59
N ILE A 133 0.78 -4.25 2.34
CA ILE A 133 2.14 -4.79 2.40
C ILE A 133 2.14 -6.21 2.98
N PHE A 134 1.42 -6.42 4.08
CA PHE A 134 1.29 -7.73 4.73
C PHE A 134 0.72 -8.77 3.77
N VAL A 135 -0.37 -8.45 3.09
CA VAL A 135 -1.00 -9.33 2.11
C VAL A 135 -0.01 -9.69 0.99
N SER A 136 0.74 -8.72 0.50
CA SER A 136 1.73 -8.97 -0.55
C SER A 136 2.85 -9.90 -0.06
N LEU A 137 3.34 -9.71 1.17
CA LEU A 137 4.41 -10.53 1.77
C LEU A 137 3.97 -11.98 1.99
N VAL A 138 2.75 -12.19 2.45
CA VAL A 138 2.22 -13.53 2.73
C VAL A 138 1.95 -14.31 1.45
N HIS A 139 1.59 -13.63 0.36
CA HIS A 139 1.29 -14.25 -0.93
C HIS A 139 2.50 -14.39 -1.86
N GLN A 140 3.63 -13.79 -1.54
CA GLN A 140 4.85 -13.94 -2.34
C GLN A 140 5.56 -15.26 -2.02
N PRO A 141 6.05 -15.99 -3.04
CA PRO A 141 6.90 -17.15 -2.79
C PRO A 141 8.24 -16.72 -2.17
N LYS A 142 8.78 -17.58 -1.28
CA LYS A 142 10.09 -17.37 -0.66
C LYS A 142 11.16 -17.14 -1.74
N GLY A 143 11.89 -16.05 -1.65
CA GLY A 143 13.04 -15.75 -2.50
C GLY A 143 13.00 -14.42 -3.22
N GLU A 144 11.87 -13.73 -3.27
CA GLU A 144 11.76 -12.41 -3.92
C GLU A 144 12.03 -11.22 -2.98
N LEU A 145 12.34 -11.49 -1.71
CA LEU A 145 12.57 -10.46 -0.68
C LEU A 145 14.07 -10.19 -0.40
N GLU A 146 14.94 -10.81 -1.12
CA GLU A 146 16.38 -10.54 -1.02
C GLU A 146 16.81 -9.35 -1.85
#